data_bd3ef0b2afdc9f00a5048a9d6f56a205
#
_entry.id   bd3ef0b2afdc9f00a5048a9d6f56a205
#
_cell.length_a   1.000
_cell.length_b   1.000
_cell.length_c   1.000
_cell.angle_alpha   90.00
_cell.angle_beta   90.00
_cell.angle_gamma   90.00
#
_symmetry.space_group_name_H-M   'P 1'
#
loop_
_entity.id
_entity.type
_entity.pdbx_description
1 polymer ?
#
loop_
_entity_poly.entity_id
_entity_poly.type
_entity_poly.pdbx_seq_one_letter_code
_entity_poly.pdbx_strand_id
1 'polypeptide(L)'
;MWCWLNKGTSGRASVLAQRAVADSPRWTRAVEAYPPVPLDVMDGGRRRVRRSFVSTIGLCVLVFIFLLSGCALFVPREEARLKQATVEELTALLSQREAAIQTMKGLFSAKVRGGIIPIASRMEGALYYRRPNAMRLRGFTAVGSELFEFVQADDQFRLRLPTMGRVLSGSPSDLGEMGKLARPFQLSVWAMGGLLGTGTITKDETVALVEEGDRYRLEVFGPSPNGAQLMRRRLWFERQTLLVVREDRLTESGAVEATIQYEDFRMIGEAEAISSAGDGRLLRPFKILLEDGKGQGSVQITFHEMIPNQPLNATDLAQL
;
A
#
# COMPACT_ATOMS: atom_id res chain seq x y z
N MET A 1 55.36 19.39 -13.22
CA MET A 1 56.74 19.20 -12.73
C MET A 1 56.63 18.83 -11.25
N TRP A 2 56.94 17.67 -10.94
CA TRP A 2 57.17 16.86 -9.76
C TRP A 2 56.37 15.58 -9.72
N CYS A 3 57.00 14.54 -10.29
CA CYS A 3 56.82 13.12 -10.02
C CYS A 3 57.30 12.80 -8.58
N TRP A 4 56.61 11.87 -7.89
CA TRP A 4 57.28 10.86 -7.08
C TRP A 4 56.53 9.53 -7.10
N LEU A 5 57.23 8.57 -7.62
CA LEU A 5 57.04 7.12 -7.50
C LEU A 5 57.42 6.66 -6.09
N ASN A 6 56.78 5.64 -5.56
CA ASN A 6 57.43 4.42 -5.02
C ASN A 6 56.37 3.37 -4.63
N LYS A 7 56.35 2.18 -5.31
CA LYS A 7 56.89 0.87 -4.91
C LYS A 7 56.53 0.51 -3.46
N GLY A 8 55.65 -0.46 -3.18
CA GLY A 8 55.85 -1.87 -3.43
C GLY A 8 56.12 -2.57 -2.11
N THR A 9 55.33 -3.50 -1.70
CA THR A 9 55.77 -4.77 -1.13
C THR A 9 54.64 -5.77 -1.04
N SER A 10 54.91 -6.91 -1.64
CA SER A 10 54.25 -8.17 -1.54
C SER A 10 54.38 -8.78 -0.14
N GLY A 11 53.35 -9.43 0.35
CA GLY A 11 53.41 -10.25 1.57
C GLY A 11 52.37 -11.35 1.51
N ARG A 12 52.83 -12.54 1.16
CA ARG A 12 52.12 -13.84 1.26
C ARG A 12 51.83 -14.19 2.69
N ALA A 13 50.65 -14.77 2.95
CA ALA A 13 50.38 -15.87 3.92
C ALA A 13 48.97 -16.33 3.62
N SER A 14 48.64 -17.35 2.95
CA SER A 14 48.69 -18.81 3.02
C SER A 14 48.24 -19.40 4.35
N VAL A 15 47.14 -20.16 4.27
CA VAL A 15 46.89 -21.45 4.94
C VAL A 15 46.54 -21.44 6.42
N LEU A 16 45.35 -21.89 6.67
CA LEU A 16 44.76 -22.72 7.75
C LEU A 16 43.34 -22.20 8.00
N ALA A 17 42.28 -22.93 7.94
CA ALA A 17 42.00 -24.22 8.48
C ALA A 17 40.73 -24.81 7.91
N GLN A 18 40.83 -26.03 7.48
CA GLN A 18 39.75 -27.00 7.46
C GLN A 18 39.38 -27.41 8.90
N ARG A 19 38.12 -27.78 9.07
CA ARG A 19 37.49 -28.60 10.12
C ARG A 19 36.60 -27.85 11.09
N ALA A 20 35.30 -28.00 10.85
CA ALA A 20 34.35 -28.57 11.81
C ALA A 20 33.05 -28.95 11.04
N VAL A 21 33.01 -30.19 10.59
CA VAL A 21 31.80 -30.94 10.27
C VAL A 21 31.41 -31.69 11.54
N ALA A 22 30.09 -31.84 11.75
CA ALA A 22 29.37 -32.66 12.73
C ALA A 22 28.69 -31.82 13.82
N ASP A 23 27.37 -31.70 13.70
CA ASP A 23 26.38 -32.48 14.41
C ASP A 23 24.96 -31.96 14.05
N SER A 24 24.28 -32.76 13.21
CA SER A 24 22.84 -32.65 13.06
C SER A 24 22.21 -33.87 13.76
N PRO A 25 21.24 -33.70 14.67
CA PRO A 25 20.56 -34.83 15.27
C PRO A 25 19.60 -35.47 14.27
N ARG A 26 19.87 -36.73 13.95
CA ARG A 26 18.98 -37.65 13.26
C ARG A 26 17.75 -37.94 14.14
N TRP A 27 16.58 -37.52 13.71
CA TRP A 27 15.31 -38.05 14.20
C TRP A 27 15.05 -39.40 13.54
N THR A 28 15.41 -40.46 14.22
CA THR A 28 14.97 -41.86 13.92
C THR A 28 13.53 -41.96 14.39
N ARG A 29 12.61 -42.15 13.41
CA ARG A 29 11.23 -42.57 13.67
C ARG A 29 11.28 -44.03 14.19
N ALA A 30 10.85 -44.22 15.42
CA ALA A 30 10.50 -45.53 15.95
C ALA A 30 9.19 -45.98 15.26
N VAL A 31 9.28 -47.05 14.47
CA VAL A 31 8.12 -47.77 13.97
C VAL A 31 7.73 -48.77 15.08
N GLU A 32 6.67 -48.42 15.82
CA GLU A 32 6.04 -49.38 16.72
C GLU A 32 5.28 -50.43 15.89
N ALA A 33 5.76 -51.64 16.01
CA ALA A 33 5.15 -52.84 15.44
C ALA A 33 3.91 -53.20 16.27
N TYR A 34 2.74 -53.19 15.65
CA TYR A 34 1.52 -53.78 16.22
C TYR A 34 1.55 -55.31 16.08
N PRO A 35 1.16 -56.06 17.11
CA PRO A 35 1.08 -57.52 17.04
C PRO A 35 -0.10 -57.99 16.18
N PRO A 36 0.01 -59.18 15.56
CA PRO A 36 -1.05 -59.73 14.72
C PRO A 36 -2.22 -60.25 15.56
N VAL A 37 -3.44 -59.87 15.14
CA VAL A 37 -4.69 -60.36 15.68
C VAL A 37 -5.03 -61.68 15.04
N PRO A 38 -5.45 -62.72 15.80
CA PRO A 38 -5.76 -64.04 15.28
C PRO A 38 -7.05 -64.09 14.48
N LEU A 39 -7.00 -64.82 13.36
CA LEU A 39 -8.14 -65.19 12.55
C LEU A 39 -8.96 -66.20 13.31
N ASP A 40 -10.16 -65.88 13.70
CA ASP A 40 -11.18 -66.84 14.07
C ASP A 40 -12.14 -67.08 12.89
N VAL A 41 -12.17 -68.29 12.45
CA VAL A 41 -13.03 -68.89 11.42
C VAL A 41 -14.28 -69.37 12.11
N MET A 42 -15.43 -69.12 11.56
CA MET A 42 -16.76 -69.75 11.65
C MET A 42 -17.85 -68.66 11.76
N ASP A 43 -18.94 -68.64 11.10
CA ASP A 43 -19.77 -69.73 10.54
C ASP A 43 -20.86 -69.03 9.68
N GLY A 44 -21.39 -69.79 8.76
CA GLY A 44 -22.34 -69.39 7.77
C GLY A 44 -23.73 -68.96 8.25
N GLY A 45 -24.40 -68.27 7.43
CA GLY A 45 -25.85 -68.23 7.57
C GLY A 45 -26.52 -66.91 7.23
N ARG A 46 -26.99 -66.85 5.98
CA ARG A 46 -28.25 -66.09 5.63
C ARG A 46 -28.47 -64.66 6.14
N ARG A 47 -27.89 -63.68 5.51
CA ARG A 47 -28.48 -62.29 5.49
C ARG A 47 -28.10 -61.51 4.22
N ARG A 48 -28.50 -62.01 3.06
CA ARG A 48 -28.10 -61.35 1.78
C ARG A 48 -29.20 -60.56 1.10
N VAL A 49 -30.28 -60.19 1.75
CA VAL A 49 -31.40 -59.45 1.10
C VAL A 49 -31.69 -58.06 1.73
N ARG A 50 -31.10 -57.71 2.89
CA ARG A 50 -31.44 -56.41 3.52
C ARG A 50 -30.45 -55.28 3.29
N ARG A 51 -29.28 -55.53 2.67
CA ARG A 51 -28.26 -54.49 2.46
C ARG A 51 -28.45 -53.61 1.22
N SER A 52 -29.25 -54.05 0.25
CA SER A 52 -29.45 -53.29 -0.99
C SER A 52 -30.40 -52.09 -0.84
N PHE A 53 -31.42 -52.18 0.02
CA PHE A 53 -32.44 -51.15 0.19
C PHE A 53 -31.93 -49.93 0.99
N VAL A 54 -31.07 -50.15 2.00
CA VAL A 54 -30.53 -49.05 2.83
C VAL A 54 -29.51 -48.20 2.05
N SER A 55 -28.77 -48.84 1.11
CA SER A 55 -27.79 -48.16 0.27
C SER A 55 -28.47 -47.23 -0.75
N THR A 56 -29.61 -47.63 -1.30
CA THR A 56 -30.34 -46.83 -2.30
C THR A 56 -31.03 -45.60 -1.66
N ILE A 57 -31.59 -45.77 -0.47
CA ILE A 57 -32.20 -44.66 0.29
C ILE A 57 -31.12 -43.64 0.72
N GLY A 58 -29.95 -44.12 1.18
CA GLY A 58 -28.82 -43.25 1.52
C GLY A 58 -28.32 -42.40 0.35
N LEU A 59 -28.24 -43.03 -0.85
CA LEU A 59 -27.82 -42.35 -2.05
C LEU A 59 -28.86 -41.26 -2.48
N CYS A 60 -30.16 -41.58 -2.40
CA CYS A 60 -31.23 -40.64 -2.73
C CYS A 60 -31.25 -39.45 -1.76
N VAL A 61 -31.03 -39.66 -0.46
CA VAL A 61 -30.95 -38.57 0.54
C VAL A 61 -29.73 -37.67 0.26
N LEU A 62 -28.59 -38.25 -0.09
CA LEU A 62 -27.36 -37.50 -0.38
C LEU A 62 -27.52 -36.66 -1.65
N VAL A 63 -28.14 -37.21 -2.70
CA VAL A 63 -28.46 -36.47 -3.93
C VAL A 63 -29.48 -35.34 -3.65
N PHE A 64 -30.47 -35.58 -2.78
CA PHE A 64 -31.47 -34.57 -2.40
C PHE A 64 -30.84 -33.42 -1.59
N ILE A 65 -29.89 -33.70 -0.69
CA ILE A 65 -29.12 -32.69 0.02
C ILE A 65 -28.26 -31.87 -0.95
N PHE A 66 -27.63 -32.48 -1.95
CA PHE A 66 -26.86 -31.78 -2.98
C PHE A 66 -27.75 -30.87 -3.85
N LEU A 67 -28.96 -31.30 -4.17
CA LEU A 67 -29.92 -30.49 -4.95
C LEU A 67 -30.47 -29.30 -4.15
N LEU A 68 -30.61 -29.44 -2.83
CA LEU A 68 -31.01 -28.32 -1.95
C LEU A 68 -29.91 -27.30 -1.70
N SER A 69 -28.63 -27.71 -1.77
CA SER A 69 -27.50 -26.81 -1.60
C SER A 69 -27.19 -25.95 -2.84
N GLY A 70 -27.78 -26.29 -3.99
CA GLY A 70 -27.52 -25.62 -5.27
C GLY A 70 -28.19 -24.24 -5.45
N CYS A 71 -29.19 -23.89 -4.62
CA CYS A 71 -29.93 -22.63 -4.82
C CYS A 71 -29.29 -21.38 -4.24
N ALA A 72 -28.25 -21.51 -3.41
CA ALA A 72 -27.58 -20.33 -2.82
C ALA A 72 -26.52 -19.68 -3.71
N LEU A 73 -26.15 -20.30 -4.85
CA LEU A 73 -25.10 -19.81 -5.74
C LEU A 73 -25.60 -18.78 -6.78
N PHE A 74 -26.90 -18.58 -6.90
CA PHE A 74 -27.52 -17.62 -7.85
C PHE A 74 -28.25 -16.50 -7.13
N VAL A 75 -27.70 -15.95 -6.04
CA VAL A 75 -28.14 -14.63 -5.59
C VAL A 75 -27.65 -13.64 -6.65
N PRO A 76 -28.54 -12.99 -7.42
CA PRO A 76 -28.13 -11.95 -8.35
C PRO A 76 -27.37 -10.92 -7.51
N ARG A 77 -26.09 -10.74 -7.81
CA ARG A 77 -25.33 -9.64 -7.22
C ARG A 77 -26.03 -8.38 -7.69
N GLU A 78 -26.72 -7.71 -6.80
CA GLU A 78 -27.37 -6.44 -7.09
C GLU A 78 -26.29 -5.54 -7.69
N GLU A 79 -26.36 -5.30 -9.00
CA GLU A 79 -25.40 -4.43 -9.67
C GLU A 79 -25.58 -3.05 -9.04
N ALA A 80 -24.60 -2.67 -8.21
CA ALA A 80 -24.61 -1.39 -7.54
C ALA A 80 -24.77 -0.30 -8.60
N ARG A 81 -25.83 0.50 -8.48
CA ARG A 81 -26.16 1.55 -9.47
C ARG A 81 -24.98 2.50 -9.60
N LEU A 82 -24.53 2.69 -10.83
CA LEU A 82 -23.50 3.66 -11.15
C LEU A 82 -24.05 5.06 -10.89
N LYS A 83 -23.34 5.82 -10.07
CA LYS A 83 -23.70 7.21 -9.78
C LYS A 83 -23.35 8.08 -10.98
N GLN A 84 -24.19 9.06 -11.25
CA GLN A 84 -23.88 10.15 -12.17
C GLN A 84 -23.23 11.28 -11.37
N ALA A 85 -22.21 11.90 -11.95
CA ALA A 85 -21.54 13.04 -11.33
C ALA A 85 -20.99 13.98 -12.40
N THR A 86 -21.04 15.28 -12.12
CA THR A 86 -20.43 16.33 -12.95
C THR A 86 -19.01 16.65 -12.50
N VAL A 87 -18.30 17.48 -13.27
CA VAL A 87 -16.98 18.00 -12.91
C VAL A 87 -17.03 18.72 -11.56
N GLU A 88 -18.04 19.58 -11.40
CA GLU A 88 -18.24 20.41 -10.21
C GLU A 88 -18.50 19.55 -8.97
N GLU A 89 -19.30 18.50 -9.10
CA GLU A 89 -19.59 17.57 -8.01
C GLU A 89 -18.33 16.78 -7.59
N LEU A 90 -17.54 16.27 -8.55
CA LEU A 90 -16.30 15.54 -8.24
C LEU A 90 -15.25 16.46 -7.61
N THR A 91 -15.08 17.67 -8.10
CA THR A 91 -14.14 18.66 -7.51
C THR A 91 -14.59 19.10 -6.13
N ALA A 92 -15.90 19.31 -5.91
CA ALA A 92 -16.46 19.59 -4.60
C ALA A 92 -16.22 18.45 -3.61
N LEU A 93 -16.40 17.19 -4.04
CA LEU A 93 -16.10 16.01 -3.22
C LEU A 93 -14.62 15.95 -2.80
N LEU A 94 -13.68 16.25 -3.70
CA LEU A 94 -12.26 16.33 -3.36
C LEU A 94 -12.01 17.39 -2.27
N SER A 95 -12.55 18.59 -2.45
CA SER A 95 -12.43 19.70 -1.50
C SER A 95 -13.05 19.36 -0.13
N GLN A 96 -14.22 18.72 -0.11
CA GLN A 96 -14.89 18.30 1.12
C GLN A 96 -14.07 17.24 1.88
N ARG A 97 -13.51 16.26 1.15
CA ARG A 97 -12.65 15.23 1.75
C ARG A 97 -11.37 15.79 2.32
N GLU A 98 -10.77 16.75 1.63
CA GLU A 98 -9.62 17.49 2.16
C GLU A 98 -9.99 18.28 3.41
N ALA A 99 -11.07 19.04 3.38
CA ALA A 99 -11.52 19.86 4.50
C ALA A 99 -11.85 19.04 5.75
N ALA A 100 -12.25 17.77 5.58
CA ALA A 100 -12.59 16.87 6.68
C ALA A 100 -11.39 16.49 7.56
N ILE A 101 -10.15 16.66 7.07
CA ILE A 101 -8.92 16.30 7.81
C ILE A 101 -8.16 17.57 8.16
N GLN A 102 -8.15 17.94 9.43
CA GLN A 102 -7.34 19.06 9.95
C GLN A 102 -5.99 18.55 10.45
N THR A 103 -6.00 17.39 11.12
CA THR A 103 -4.81 16.68 11.58
C THR A 103 -4.95 15.20 11.33
N MET A 104 -3.84 14.49 11.22
CA MET A 104 -3.81 13.04 11.09
C MET A 104 -2.60 12.48 11.83
N LYS A 105 -2.83 11.42 12.60
CA LYS A 105 -1.80 10.50 13.08
C LYS A 105 -2.03 9.16 12.41
N GLY A 106 -0.98 8.53 11.89
CA GLY A 106 -1.08 7.23 11.24
C GLY A 106 0.11 6.35 11.52
N LEU A 107 -0.14 5.06 11.67
CA LEU A 107 0.89 4.02 11.73
C LEU A 107 0.76 3.14 10.49
N PHE A 108 1.89 2.88 9.84
CA PHE A 108 1.90 2.12 8.59
C PHE A 108 3.11 1.19 8.49
N SER A 109 2.97 0.17 7.67
CA SER A 109 4.12 -0.56 7.13
C SER A 109 4.31 -0.23 5.65
N ALA A 110 5.56 -0.23 5.19
CA ALA A 110 5.85 -0.02 3.79
C ALA A 110 6.80 -1.10 3.25
N LYS A 111 6.56 -1.49 2.00
CA LYS A 111 7.45 -2.34 1.20
C LYS A 111 7.98 -1.50 0.05
N VAL A 112 9.30 -1.42 -0.07
CA VAL A 112 9.97 -0.69 -1.15
C VAL A 112 10.68 -1.68 -2.04
N ARG A 113 10.52 -1.52 -3.36
CA ARG A 113 11.23 -2.27 -4.39
C ARG A 113 11.93 -1.29 -5.31
N GLY A 114 13.17 -1.61 -5.66
CA GLY A 114 14.00 -0.74 -6.50
C GLY A 114 14.58 0.45 -5.73
N GLY A 115 15.49 1.17 -6.40
CA GLY A 115 16.18 2.31 -5.79
C GLY A 115 17.57 1.95 -5.24
N ILE A 116 18.34 3.00 -4.93
CA ILE A 116 19.73 2.86 -4.43
C ILE A 116 19.79 2.65 -2.91
N ILE A 117 18.70 2.93 -2.21
CA ILE A 117 18.67 2.81 -0.76
C ILE A 117 18.57 1.32 -0.43
N PRO A 118 19.53 0.73 0.31
CA PRO A 118 19.40 -0.61 0.85
C PRO A 118 18.40 -0.57 2.02
N ILE A 119 17.19 -0.12 1.73
CA ILE A 119 16.10 -0.13 2.70
C ILE A 119 15.66 -1.58 2.81
N ALA A 120 15.47 -2.02 4.03
CA ALA A 120 14.84 -3.29 4.32
C ALA A 120 13.60 -3.43 3.43
N SER A 121 13.39 -4.61 2.86
CA SER A 121 12.23 -4.89 1.99
C SER A 121 10.89 -4.56 2.69
N ARG A 122 10.92 -4.36 3.98
CA ARG A 122 9.81 -3.94 4.84
C ARG A 122 10.31 -3.00 5.95
N MET A 123 9.56 -1.92 6.17
CA MET A 123 9.76 -0.98 7.26
C MET A 123 8.43 -0.67 7.94
N GLU A 124 8.48 -0.23 9.18
CA GLU A 124 7.36 0.35 9.91
C GLU A 124 7.51 1.87 9.91
N GLY A 125 6.40 2.61 9.99
CA GLY A 125 6.48 4.06 9.98
C GLY A 125 5.33 4.75 10.69
N ALA A 126 5.54 6.04 10.94
CA ALA A 126 4.56 6.95 11.52
C ALA A 126 4.38 8.19 10.64
N LEU A 127 3.13 8.57 10.46
CA LEU A 127 2.69 9.79 9.77
C LEU A 127 2.10 10.75 10.80
N TYR A 128 2.52 12.01 10.74
CA TYR A 128 1.87 13.14 11.40
C TYR A 128 1.60 14.21 10.36
N TYR A 129 0.38 14.71 10.33
CA TYR A 129 -0.04 15.74 9.36
C TYR A 129 -0.88 16.79 10.06
N ARG A 130 -0.72 18.05 9.66
CA ARG A 130 -1.54 19.20 10.01
C ARG A 130 -1.72 20.09 8.81
N ARG A 131 -2.97 20.42 8.52
CA ARG A 131 -3.28 21.37 7.46
C ARG A 131 -2.59 22.73 7.67
N PRO A 132 -2.27 23.42 6.56
CA PRO A 132 -2.51 22.98 5.18
C PRO A 132 -1.44 22.02 4.65
N ASN A 133 -0.21 22.04 5.11
CA ASN A 133 0.93 21.38 4.46
C ASN A 133 2.05 20.95 5.42
N ALA A 134 1.81 20.96 6.71
CA ALA A 134 2.80 20.46 7.66
C ALA A 134 2.69 18.92 7.77
N MET A 135 3.78 18.21 7.49
CA MET A 135 3.83 16.75 7.50
C MET A 135 5.16 16.25 8.04
N ARG A 136 5.11 15.19 8.83
CA ARG A 136 6.28 14.42 9.26
C ARG A 136 6.05 12.94 9.00
N LEU A 137 6.99 12.33 8.29
CA LEU A 137 7.06 10.89 8.06
C LEU A 137 8.32 10.35 8.71
N ARG A 138 8.19 9.29 9.48
CA ARG A 138 9.33 8.57 10.07
C ARG A 138 9.25 7.11 9.66
N GLY A 139 10.39 6.53 9.31
CA GLY A 139 10.52 5.13 8.98
C GLY A 139 11.51 4.42 9.87
N PHE A 140 11.18 3.19 10.27
CA PHE A 140 11.95 2.38 11.21
C PHE A 140 12.16 0.98 10.65
N THR A 141 13.28 0.36 11.02
CA THR A 141 13.49 -1.07 10.85
C THR A 141 12.57 -1.87 11.79
N ALA A 142 12.43 -3.17 11.56
CA ALA A 142 11.69 -4.06 12.46
C ALA A 142 12.24 -4.08 13.90
N VAL A 143 13.49 -3.70 14.10
CA VAL A 143 14.13 -3.60 15.43
C VAL A 143 14.07 -2.19 16.02
N GLY A 144 13.32 -1.26 15.39
CA GLY A 144 13.08 0.09 15.90
C GLY A 144 14.15 1.13 15.56
N SER A 145 15.20 0.79 14.80
CA SER A 145 16.20 1.78 14.36
C SER A 145 15.61 2.71 13.32
N GLU A 146 15.81 4.02 13.45
CA GLU A 146 15.31 5.01 12.49
C GLU A 146 16.06 4.93 11.17
N LEU A 147 15.31 4.75 10.08
CA LEU A 147 15.82 4.71 8.71
C LEU A 147 15.82 6.09 8.08
N PHE A 148 14.74 6.82 8.28
CA PHE A 148 14.57 8.18 7.77
C PHE A 148 13.59 8.98 8.61
N GLU A 149 13.75 10.29 8.54
CA GLU A 149 12.78 11.28 8.98
C GLU A 149 12.62 12.33 7.87
N PHE A 150 11.42 12.45 7.36
CA PHE A 150 11.02 13.49 6.40
C PHE A 150 10.09 14.46 7.11
N VAL A 151 10.43 15.74 7.09
CA VAL A 151 9.62 16.83 7.63
C VAL A 151 9.35 17.81 6.50
N GLN A 152 8.11 18.17 6.33
CA GLN A 152 7.69 19.26 5.44
C GLN A 152 6.88 20.25 6.25
N ALA A 153 7.16 21.51 6.09
CA ALA A 153 6.36 22.63 6.59
C ALA A 153 6.45 23.77 5.58
N ASP A 154 5.31 24.36 5.29
CA ASP A 154 5.17 25.39 4.26
C ASP A 154 5.76 24.91 2.91
N ASP A 155 6.67 25.65 2.31
CA ASP A 155 7.31 25.32 1.05
C ASP A 155 8.72 24.73 1.21
N GLN A 156 9.02 24.21 2.39
CA GLN A 156 10.33 23.62 2.69
C GLN A 156 10.18 22.18 3.16
N PHE A 157 11.21 21.39 2.87
CA PHE A 157 11.35 20.06 3.46
C PHE A 157 12.76 19.84 4.02
N ARG A 158 12.83 18.89 4.94
CA ARG A 158 14.09 18.29 5.42
C ARG A 158 13.93 16.77 5.48
N LEU A 159 14.85 16.07 4.82
CA LEU A 159 14.96 14.61 4.82
C LEU A 159 16.26 14.22 5.50
N ARG A 160 16.18 13.60 6.65
CA ARG A 160 17.29 13.03 7.40
C ARG A 160 17.38 11.53 7.15
N LEU A 161 18.58 11.05 6.81
CA LEU A 161 18.89 9.64 6.55
C LEU A 161 20.01 9.21 7.53
N PRO A 162 19.67 8.80 8.77
CA PRO A 162 20.67 8.53 9.81
C PRO A 162 21.67 7.46 9.41
N THR A 163 21.22 6.38 8.79
CA THR A 163 22.07 5.27 8.34
C THR A 163 23.11 5.67 7.28
N MET A 164 22.88 6.78 6.58
CA MET A 164 23.77 7.31 5.54
C MET A 164 24.53 8.56 5.99
N GLY A 165 24.24 9.07 7.20
CA GLY A 165 24.77 10.34 7.68
C GLY A 165 24.42 11.55 6.82
N ARG A 166 23.28 11.52 6.09
CA ARG A 166 22.88 12.56 5.15
C ARG A 166 21.65 13.32 5.63
N VAL A 167 21.67 14.62 5.33
CA VAL A 167 20.50 15.50 5.43
C VAL A 167 20.33 16.20 4.09
N LEU A 168 19.13 16.14 3.54
CA LEU A 168 18.71 16.85 2.33
C LEU A 168 17.64 17.86 2.74
N SER A 169 17.67 19.05 2.16
CA SER A 169 16.66 20.09 2.38
C SER A 169 16.46 20.92 1.12
N GLY A 170 15.30 21.49 0.96
CA GLY A 170 14.93 22.30 -0.20
C GLY A 170 13.42 22.51 -0.30
N SER A 171 12.96 22.90 -1.47
CA SER A 171 11.54 22.95 -1.78
C SER A 171 11.02 21.54 -2.15
N PRO A 172 9.76 21.19 -1.85
CA PRO A 172 9.18 19.90 -2.27
C PRO A 172 9.24 19.64 -3.78
N SER A 173 9.25 20.68 -4.61
CA SER A 173 9.47 20.58 -6.05
C SER A 173 10.86 19.99 -6.41
N ASP A 174 11.88 20.29 -5.60
CA ASP A 174 13.26 19.92 -5.87
C ASP A 174 13.54 18.45 -5.60
N LEU A 175 12.64 17.76 -4.86
CA LEU A 175 12.78 16.33 -4.55
C LEU A 175 12.99 15.48 -5.81
N GLY A 176 12.33 15.83 -6.91
CA GLY A 176 12.48 15.13 -8.20
C GLY A 176 13.87 15.24 -8.80
N GLU A 177 14.53 16.38 -8.59
CA GLU A 177 15.85 16.70 -9.15
C GLU A 177 16.99 16.16 -8.28
N MET A 178 16.74 15.86 -7.00
CA MET A 178 17.73 15.29 -6.08
C MET A 178 18.10 13.84 -6.39
N GLY A 179 17.62 13.31 -7.52
CA GLY A 179 18.02 12.03 -8.06
C GLY A 179 17.38 10.82 -7.39
N LYS A 180 17.96 9.65 -7.66
CA LYS A 180 17.39 8.35 -7.27
C LYS A 180 17.22 8.17 -5.77
N LEU A 181 17.96 8.91 -4.93
CA LEU A 181 17.85 8.83 -3.48
C LEU A 181 16.55 9.47 -2.97
N ALA A 182 16.17 10.60 -3.53
CA ALA A 182 14.99 11.36 -3.11
C ALA A 182 13.68 10.85 -3.76
N ARG A 183 13.77 10.12 -4.87
CA ARG A 183 12.61 9.65 -5.64
C ARG A 183 11.57 8.87 -4.83
N PRO A 184 11.93 7.88 -3.98
CA PRO A 184 10.94 7.18 -3.16
C PRO A 184 10.20 8.11 -2.20
N PHE A 185 10.86 9.16 -1.69
CA PHE A 185 10.23 10.15 -0.82
C PHE A 185 9.28 11.06 -1.60
N GLN A 186 9.65 11.51 -2.79
CA GLN A 186 8.75 12.26 -3.66
C GLN A 186 7.48 11.46 -3.97
N LEU A 187 7.62 10.20 -4.34
CA LEU A 187 6.49 9.30 -4.56
C LEU A 187 5.61 9.19 -3.30
N SER A 188 6.23 9.02 -2.13
CA SER A 188 5.51 8.92 -0.86
C SER A 188 4.77 10.22 -0.50
N VAL A 189 5.36 11.39 -0.76
CA VAL A 189 4.70 12.68 -0.56
C VAL A 189 3.46 12.80 -1.45
N TRP A 190 3.54 12.41 -2.71
CA TRP A 190 2.39 12.40 -3.62
C TRP A 190 1.27 11.47 -3.17
N ALA A 191 1.64 10.26 -2.70
CA ALA A 191 0.67 9.31 -2.15
C ALA A 191 -0.03 9.85 -0.90
N MET A 192 0.73 10.49 -0.02
CA MET A 192 0.15 11.13 1.17
C MET A 192 -0.77 12.28 0.76
N GLY A 193 -0.45 13.04 -0.28
CA GLY A 193 -1.33 14.05 -0.85
C GLY A 193 -2.72 13.50 -1.18
N GLY A 194 -2.79 12.40 -1.92
CA GLY A 194 -4.06 11.75 -2.24
C GLY A 194 -4.79 11.17 -1.02
N LEU A 195 -4.05 10.58 -0.06
CA LEU A 195 -4.60 10.09 1.20
C LEU A 195 -5.23 11.22 2.03
N LEU A 196 -4.54 12.32 2.16
CA LEU A 196 -4.93 13.45 3.02
C LEU A 196 -5.92 14.39 2.32
N GLY A 197 -6.12 14.22 1.02
CA GLY A 197 -6.95 15.10 0.20
C GLY A 197 -6.25 16.39 -0.24
N THR A 198 -4.93 16.52 -0.01
CA THR A 198 -4.15 17.70 -0.43
C THR A 198 -3.94 17.79 -1.95
N GLY A 199 -4.49 16.83 -2.69
CA GLY A 199 -4.49 16.81 -4.15
C GLY A 199 -5.67 17.51 -4.78
N THR A 200 -6.31 18.48 -4.08
CA THR A 200 -7.41 19.30 -4.63
C THR A 200 -7.00 20.04 -5.89
N ILE A 201 -8.02 20.39 -6.66
CA ILE A 201 -7.86 21.21 -7.86
C ILE A 201 -7.65 22.66 -7.43
N THR A 202 -6.56 23.27 -7.84
CA THR A 202 -6.26 24.68 -7.56
C THR A 202 -6.99 25.60 -8.53
N LYS A 203 -7.04 26.88 -8.20
CA LYS A 203 -7.74 27.89 -9.05
C LYS A 203 -7.09 28.08 -10.42
N ASP A 204 -5.82 27.78 -10.53
CA ASP A 204 -5.04 27.92 -11.77
C ASP A 204 -5.10 26.65 -12.64
N GLU A 205 -5.70 25.59 -12.12
CA GLU A 205 -5.91 24.34 -12.83
C GLU A 205 -7.29 24.30 -13.49
N THR A 206 -7.34 23.73 -14.69
CA THR A 206 -8.57 23.43 -15.40
C THR A 206 -8.79 21.92 -15.46
N VAL A 207 -10.03 21.50 -15.59
CA VAL A 207 -10.39 20.08 -15.55
C VAL A 207 -11.29 19.70 -16.72
N ALA A 208 -11.11 18.45 -17.20
CA ALA A 208 -12.00 17.81 -18.15
C ALA A 208 -12.43 16.45 -17.61
N LEU A 209 -13.69 16.07 -17.83
CA LEU A 209 -14.27 14.81 -17.39
C LEU A 209 -14.44 13.87 -18.58
N VAL A 210 -13.96 12.64 -18.44
CA VAL A 210 -14.17 11.56 -19.39
C VAL A 210 -14.89 10.42 -18.67
N GLU A 211 -15.99 9.96 -19.24
CA GLU A 211 -16.72 8.79 -18.73
C GLU A 211 -16.14 7.52 -19.35
N GLU A 212 -15.67 6.59 -18.52
CA GLU A 212 -15.05 5.33 -18.93
C GLU A 212 -15.77 4.14 -18.26
N GLY A 213 -16.96 3.83 -18.72
CA GLY A 213 -17.74 2.70 -18.22
C GLY A 213 -18.08 2.81 -16.73
N ASP A 214 -17.43 2.03 -15.88
CA ASP A 214 -17.61 2.00 -14.42
C ASP A 214 -16.79 3.08 -13.69
N ARG A 215 -16.07 3.95 -14.42
CA ARG A 215 -15.21 5.00 -13.87
C ARG A 215 -15.45 6.35 -14.53
N TYR A 216 -15.13 7.39 -13.78
CA TYR A 216 -14.86 8.72 -14.30
C TYR A 216 -13.36 8.97 -14.30
N ARG A 217 -12.82 9.51 -15.37
CA ARG A 217 -11.47 10.04 -15.43
C ARG A 217 -11.53 11.56 -15.45
N LEU A 218 -11.02 12.20 -14.40
CA LEU A 218 -10.84 13.63 -14.33
C LEU A 218 -9.42 13.97 -14.78
N GLU A 219 -9.29 14.70 -15.86
CA GLU A 219 -8.03 15.18 -16.41
C GLU A 219 -7.78 16.58 -15.88
N VAL A 220 -6.61 16.79 -15.25
CA VAL A 220 -6.24 18.06 -14.61
C VAL A 220 -5.12 18.69 -15.39
N PHE A 221 -5.35 19.91 -15.85
CA PHE A 221 -4.40 20.72 -16.61
C PHE A 221 -3.94 21.89 -15.75
N GLY A 222 -2.65 22.13 -15.73
CA GLY A 222 -2.03 23.24 -15.00
C GLY A 222 -1.17 24.09 -15.93
N PRO A 223 -0.84 25.32 -15.50
CA PRO A 223 -0.01 26.21 -16.29
C PRO A 223 1.40 25.67 -16.47
N SER A 224 1.96 25.86 -17.66
CA SER A 224 3.36 25.63 -17.98
C SER A 224 4.13 26.96 -17.94
N PRO A 225 5.46 26.94 -17.78
CA PRO A 225 6.28 28.14 -17.81
C PRO A 225 6.10 29.02 -19.07
N ASN A 226 5.71 28.42 -20.17
CA ASN A 226 5.42 29.12 -21.44
C ASN A 226 3.94 29.57 -21.57
N GLY A 227 3.14 29.44 -20.52
CA GLY A 227 1.71 29.82 -20.48
C GLY A 227 0.76 28.81 -21.11
N ALA A 228 1.24 27.71 -21.67
CA ALA A 228 0.38 26.64 -22.17
C ALA A 228 -0.24 25.82 -21.03
N GLN A 229 -1.43 25.28 -21.25
CA GLN A 229 -2.04 24.34 -20.32
C GLN A 229 -1.51 22.93 -20.63
N LEU A 230 -0.86 22.31 -19.66
CA LEU A 230 -0.35 20.96 -19.76
C LEU A 230 -1.10 20.02 -18.83
N MET A 231 -1.42 18.84 -19.32
CA MET A 231 -2.00 17.81 -18.46
C MET A 231 -0.97 17.40 -17.41
N ARG A 232 -1.30 17.63 -16.14
CA ARG A 232 -0.42 17.36 -14.99
C ARG A 232 -0.76 16.05 -14.31
N ARG A 233 -2.05 15.70 -14.25
CA ARG A 233 -2.51 14.48 -13.58
C ARG A 233 -3.86 14.01 -14.11
N ARG A 234 -4.14 12.73 -13.89
CA ARG A 234 -5.43 12.08 -14.15
C ARG A 234 -5.89 11.41 -12.87
N LEU A 235 -7.16 11.57 -12.53
CA LEU A 235 -7.77 10.98 -11.35
C LEU A 235 -8.90 10.06 -11.82
N TRP A 236 -8.88 8.79 -11.43
CA TRP A 236 -9.97 7.86 -11.72
C TRP A 236 -10.85 7.70 -10.49
N PHE A 237 -12.12 8.01 -10.65
CA PHE A 237 -13.15 7.82 -9.66
C PHE A 237 -13.94 6.56 -10.01
N GLU A 238 -14.15 5.69 -9.03
CA GLU A 238 -15.08 4.58 -9.16
C GLU A 238 -16.51 5.11 -9.09
N ARG A 239 -17.37 4.80 -10.08
CA ARG A 239 -18.72 5.36 -10.17
C ARG A 239 -19.69 4.85 -9.11
N GLN A 240 -19.43 3.73 -8.49
CA GLN A 240 -20.28 3.23 -7.40
C GLN A 240 -20.13 4.05 -6.12
N THR A 241 -18.91 4.47 -5.80
CA THR A 241 -18.54 5.12 -4.54
C THR A 241 -18.19 6.60 -4.71
N LEU A 242 -17.76 7.01 -5.90
CA LEU A 242 -17.12 8.28 -6.22
C LEU A 242 -15.81 8.50 -5.44
N LEU A 243 -15.11 7.41 -5.11
CA LEU A 243 -13.78 7.46 -4.52
C LEU A 243 -12.71 7.48 -5.61
N VAL A 244 -11.64 8.22 -5.37
CA VAL A 244 -10.45 8.17 -6.24
C VAL A 244 -9.74 6.85 -5.98
N VAL A 245 -9.67 5.98 -6.99
CA VAL A 245 -9.02 4.67 -6.90
C VAL A 245 -7.66 4.65 -7.57
N ARG A 246 -7.38 5.63 -8.45
CA ARG A 246 -6.10 5.76 -9.13
C ARG A 246 -5.81 7.23 -9.45
N GLU A 247 -4.54 7.59 -9.37
CA GLU A 247 -3.97 8.85 -9.84
C GLU A 247 -2.74 8.55 -10.69
N ASP A 248 -2.66 9.14 -11.90
CA ASP A 248 -1.43 9.21 -12.68
C ASP A 248 -0.91 10.64 -12.65
N ARG A 249 0.36 10.79 -12.35
CA ARG A 249 1.09 12.05 -12.50
C ARG A 249 1.89 12.04 -13.79
N LEU A 250 1.91 13.15 -14.48
CA LEU A 250 2.46 13.27 -15.81
C LEU A 250 3.61 14.26 -15.83
N THR A 251 4.62 13.93 -16.60
CA THR A 251 5.70 14.85 -16.95
C THR A 251 5.19 15.95 -17.89
N GLU A 252 5.98 16.98 -18.12
CA GLU A 252 5.68 18.01 -19.13
C GLU A 252 5.54 17.44 -20.55
N SER A 253 6.21 16.33 -20.86
CA SER A 253 6.06 15.64 -22.14
C SER A 253 4.79 14.78 -22.26
N GLY A 254 3.96 14.69 -21.19
CA GLY A 254 2.75 13.87 -21.14
C GLY A 254 3.03 12.39 -20.82
N ALA A 255 4.27 12.00 -20.56
CA ALA A 255 4.59 10.65 -20.12
C ALA A 255 4.17 10.44 -18.66
N VAL A 256 3.75 9.22 -18.31
CA VAL A 256 3.42 8.89 -16.92
C VAL A 256 4.70 8.93 -16.08
N GLU A 257 4.72 9.79 -15.10
CA GLU A 257 5.81 9.94 -14.13
C GLU A 257 5.64 9.03 -12.92
N ALA A 258 4.41 8.85 -12.46
CA ALA A 258 4.05 7.94 -11.38
C ALA A 258 2.58 7.51 -11.51
N THR A 259 2.32 6.28 -11.10
CA THR A 259 0.95 5.76 -10.90
C THR A 259 0.75 5.48 -9.42
N ILE A 260 -0.34 5.97 -8.85
CA ILE A 260 -0.75 5.77 -7.46
C ILE A 260 -2.10 5.07 -7.48
N GLN A 261 -2.21 3.93 -6.80
CA GLN A 261 -3.48 3.19 -6.66
C GLN A 261 -3.87 3.20 -5.18
N TYR A 262 -5.15 3.43 -4.94
CA TYR A 262 -5.76 3.52 -3.61
C TYR A 262 -6.72 2.36 -3.43
N GLU A 263 -6.49 1.55 -2.39
CA GLU A 263 -7.24 0.33 -2.11
C GLU A 263 -7.63 0.26 -0.63
N ASP A 264 -8.53 -0.67 -0.30
CA ASP A 264 -8.93 -0.97 1.08
C ASP A 264 -9.45 0.28 1.81
N PHE A 265 -10.50 0.89 1.26
CA PHE A 265 -11.12 2.07 1.84
C PHE A 265 -11.89 1.72 3.10
N ARG A 266 -11.59 2.43 4.20
CA ARG A 266 -12.24 2.27 5.50
C ARG A 266 -12.62 3.63 6.06
N MET A 267 -13.70 3.65 6.85
CA MET A 267 -14.05 4.82 7.65
C MET A 267 -13.02 5.01 8.76
N ILE A 268 -12.61 6.26 8.99
CA ILE A 268 -11.69 6.65 10.05
C ILE A 268 -12.37 7.65 11.01
N GLY A 269 -11.98 7.63 12.29
CA GLY A 269 -12.52 8.51 13.33
C GLY A 269 -13.37 7.76 14.36
N GLU A 270 -13.90 8.51 15.31
CA GLU A 270 -14.77 7.98 16.37
C GLU A 270 -16.18 7.69 15.83
N ALA A 271 -16.90 6.77 16.47
CA ALA A 271 -18.22 6.33 16.03
C ALA A 271 -19.22 7.49 15.88
N GLU A 272 -19.15 8.50 16.73
CA GLU A 272 -20.00 9.69 16.67
C GLU A 272 -19.69 10.57 15.45
N ALA A 273 -18.40 10.76 15.14
CA ALA A 273 -17.95 11.48 13.94
C ALA A 273 -18.31 10.71 12.67
N ILE A 274 -18.24 9.38 12.70
CA ILE A 274 -18.65 8.49 11.59
C ILE A 274 -20.15 8.61 11.35
N SER A 275 -20.96 8.63 12.41
CA SER A 275 -22.43 8.74 12.33
C SER A 275 -22.87 10.08 11.74
N SER A 276 -22.19 11.17 12.06
CA SER A 276 -22.47 12.51 11.53
C SER A 276 -21.94 12.74 10.12
N ALA A 277 -20.93 11.97 9.67
CA ALA A 277 -20.26 12.08 8.39
C ALA A 277 -20.75 11.06 7.35
N GLY A 278 -22.04 10.72 7.37
CA GLY A 278 -22.67 9.68 6.54
C GLY A 278 -22.49 9.77 5.02
N ASP A 279 -21.74 10.76 4.53
CA ASP A 279 -21.45 11.04 3.12
C ASP A 279 -20.09 10.50 2.62
N GLY A 280 -19.39 9.73 3.42
CA GLY A 280 -18.08 9.16 3.06
C GLY A 280 -16.89 10.13 3.10
N ARG A 281 -17.06 11.33 3.68
CA ARG A 281 -15.95 12.31 3.83
C ARG A 281 -14.74 11.75 4.59
N LEU A 282 -14.95 10.82 5.52
CA LEU A 282 -13.93 10.17 6.33
C LEU A 282 -13.49 8.80 5.79
N LEU A 283 -13.91 8.40 4.58
CA LEU A 283 -13.36 7.20 3.93
C LEU A 283 -11.94 7.47 3.46
N ARG A 284 -10.98 6.63 3.89
CA ARG A 284 -9.58 6.72 3.49
C ARG A 284 -9.03 5.37 3.06
N PRO A 285 -8.12 5.33 2.07
CA PRO A 285 -7.47 4.11 1.65
C PRO A 285 -6.48 3.65 2.72
N PHE A 286 -6.57 2.40 3.14
CA PHE A 286 -5.62 1.78 4.05
C PHE A 286 -4.45 1.12 3.32
N LYS A 287 -4.56 0.96 2.01
CA LYS A 287 -3.49 0.44 1.17
C LYS A 287 -3.26 1.37 -0.02
N ILE A 288 -2.00 1.73 -0.24
CA ILE A 288 -1.57 2.59 -1.33
C ILE A 288 -0.42 1.89 -2.06
N LEU A 289 -0.55 1.77 -3.39
CA LEU A 289 0.51 1.26 -4.24
C LEU A 289 0.99 2.39 -5.13
N LEU A 290 2.31 2.56 -5.16
CA LEU A 290 2.98 3.54 -6.01
C LEU A 290 3.94 2.83 -6.95
N GLU A 291 3.88 3.21 -8.20
CA GLU A 291 4.78 2.73 -9.23
C GLU A 291 5.42 3.93 -9.93
N ASP A 292 6.75 3.90 -10.02
CA ASP A 292 7.48 4.87 -10.82
C ASP A 292 7.22 4.63 -12.31
N GLY A 293 6.86 5.65 -13.06
CA GLY A 293 6.52 5.55 -14.48
C GLY A 293 7.65 5.02 -15.36
N LYS A 294 8.90 5.06 -14.87
CA LYS A 294 10.07 4.45 -15.52
C LYS A 294 10.29 2.99 -15.13
N GLY A 295 9.43 2.41 -14.30
CA GLY A 295 9.57 1.03 -13.80
C GLY A 295 10.79 0.81 -12.89
N GLN A 296 11.38 1.87 -12.35
CA GLN A 296 12.62 1.80 -11.56
C GLN A 296 12.36 1.49 -10.09
N GLY A 297 11.10 1.55 -9.64
CA GLY A 297 10.75 1.27 -8.26
C GLY A 297 9.26 1.26 -8.00
N SER A 298 8.90 0.68 -6.88
CA SER A 298 7.54 0.72 -6.35
C SER A 298 7.56 0.81 -4.84
N VAL A 299 6.52 1.42 -4.29
CA VAL A 299 6.28 1.52 -2.85
C VAL A 299 4.87 1.04 -2.57
N GLN A 300 4.72 0.08 -1.68
CA GLN A 300 3.42 -0.31 -1.13
C GLN A 300 3.37 0.15 0.32
N ILE A 301 2.38 0.97 0.65
CA ILE A 301 2.11 1.44 2.01
C ILE A 301 0.82 0.78 2.49
N THR A 302 0.83 0.25 3.70
CA THR A 302 -0.36 -0.33 4.34
C THR A 302 -0.50 0.31 5.72
N PHE A 303 -1.58 1.05 5.92
CA PHE A 303 -1.88 1.64 7.22
C PHE A 303 -2.48 0.59 8.16
N HIS A 304 -2.08 0.64 9.41
CA HIS A 304 -2.61 -0.17 10.49
C HIS A 304 -3.61 0.64 11.31
N GLU A 305 -3.32 1.94 11.43
CA GLU A 305 -4.10 2.88 12.20
C GLU A 305 -4.09 4.26 11.55
N MET A 306 -5.23 4.94 11.55
CA MET A 306 -5.38 6.34 11.17
C MET A 306 -6.33 7.03 12.13
N ILE A 307 -5.85 8.09 12.78
CA ILE A 307 -6.59 8.86 13.77
C ILE A 307 -6.69 10.31 13.28
N PRO A 308 -7.85 10.72 12.74
CA PRO A 308 -8.06 12.07 12.24
C PRO A 308 -8.41 13.04 13.37
N ASN A 309 -8.12 14.30 13.15
CA ASN A 309 -8.63 15.45 13.89
C ASN A 309 -8.33 15.47 15.41
N GLN A 310 -7.32 14.70 15.83
CA GLN A 310 -6.82 14.78 17.19
C GLN A 310 -5.71 15.84 17.31
N PRO A 311 -5.58 16.49 18.49
CA PRO A 311 -4.50 17.43 18.74
C PRO A 311 -3.13 16.81 18.52
N LEU A 312 -2.25 17.53 17.85
CA LEU A 312 -0.84 17.18 17.71
C LEU A 312 -0.03 17.92 18.74
N ASN A 313 0.88 17.24 19.42
CA ASN A 313 1.84 17.86 20.29
C ASN A 313 2.93 18.58 19.47
N ALA A 314 3.60 19.55 20.08
CA ALA A 314 4.70 20.28 19.42
C ALA A 314 5.82 19.35 18.92
N THR A 315 6.03 18.21 19.59
CA THR A 315 7.01 17.20 19.24
C THR A 315 6.57 16.27 18.10
N ASP A 316 5.28 16.20 17.80
CA ASP A 316 4.74 15.34 16.73
C ASP A 316 5.15 15.88 15.35
N LEU A 317 5.10 17.20 15.19
CA LEU A 317 5.61 17.93 14.02
C LEU A 317 6.95 18.52 14.39
N ALA A 318 8.06 17.89 14.03
CA ALA A 318 9.38 18.44 14.22
C ALA A 318 9.49 19.82 13.56
N GLN A 319 10.26 20.74 14.15
CA GLN A 319 10.59 22.01 13.49
C GLN A 319 11.64 21.73 12.39
N LEU A 320 11.50 22.44 11.27
CA LEU A 320 12.47 22.44 10.17
C LEU A 320 13.81 23.04 10.59
#